data_ac1d5631a455ad6b083c165488fe51fe
#
_entry.id   ac1d5631a455ad6b083c165488fe51fe
#
_cell.length_a   1.000
_cell.length_b   1.000
_cell.length_c   1.000
_cell.angle_alpha   90.00
_cell.angle_beta   90.00
_cell.angle_gamma   90.00
#
_symmetry.space_group_name_H-M   'P 1'
#
loop_
_entity.id
_entity.type
_entity.pdbx_description
1 polymer ?
#
loop_
_entity_poly.entity_id
_entity_poly.type
_entity_poly.pdbx_seq_one_letter_code
_entity_poly.pdbx_strand_id
1 'polypeptide(L)'
;MKKNDMRAAGRKVFAVVCAGVLVLTGCSAERPAKESAQPAETEQPAEGKEAVGDSGAAGTPESENGEDFDESSQALLQAQVRHIYSGVLSQIVAARRLPDGELDTSQLDAGFGEMRDNEFAITDIDGDGMEELIVCYSNANMAGMETIVYGYDPAAGQLKRELTEFPALTFYDNGIIRAEASHNHTSGEFWPFTLYQYQADSDTYVQAGYVGTWNKNIAERMNGQEFPDELDSDGDGVLYNIQKGAETSYEVSDYKYNEAEYETWYQSLMEGADEVVIDHLPMEYGSFADLTPAYL
;
A
#
# COMPACT_ATOMS: atom_id res chain seq x y z
N MET A 1 6.24 31.64 38.80
CA MET A 1 5.72 31.82 37.46
C MET A 1 6.80 31.45 36.47
N LYS A 2 6.77 30.23 35.89
CA LYS A 2 7.66 29.79 34.84
C LYS A 2 6.80 29.58 33.57
N LYS A 3 7.09 30.33 32.51
CA LYS A 3 6.47 30.20 31.19
C LYS A 3 7.06 28.95 30.52
N ASN A 4 6.20 28.03 30.12
CA ASN A 4 6.54 26.93 29.23
C ASN A 4 6.46 27.44 27.79
N ASP A 5 7.63 27.49 27.13
CA ASP A 5 7.70 27.66 25.69
C ASP A 5 7.40 26.31 25.01
N MET A 6 6.22 26.20 24.39
CA MET A 6 5.92 25.14 23.45
C MET A 6 6.58 25.49 22.12
N ARG A 7 7.60 24.72 21.74
CA ARG A 7 8.17 24.76 20.38
C ARG A 7 7.21 24.01 19.45
N ALA A 8 6.59 24.78 18.56
CA ALA A 8 5.84 24.25 17.41
C ALA A 8 6.83 23.61 16.43
N ALA A 9 6.69 22.30 16.23
CA ALA A 9 7.34 21.58 15.14
C ALA A 9 6.66 22.00 13.82
N GLY A 10 7.39 22.70 12.96
CA GLY A 10 6.87 23.14 11.67
C GLY A 10 6.76 21.97 10.70
N ARG A 11 5.55 21.60 10.35
CA ARG A 11 5.24 20.74 9.20
C ARG A 11 5.69 21.45 7.92
N LYS A 12 6.63 20.88 7.21
CA LYS A 12 6.94 21.27 5.83
C LYS A 12 5.95 20.60 4.91
N VAL A 13 4.86 21.28 4.59
CA VAL A 13 3.96 20.90 3.51
C VAL A 13 4.68 21.23 2.20
N PHE A 14 5.06 20.23 1.43
CA PHE A 14 5.50 20.40 0.07
C PHE A 14 4.26 20.62 -0.82
N ALA A 15 3.96 21.88 -1.10
CA ALA A 15 2.97 22.22 -2.13
C ALA A 15 3.67 22.15 -3.49
N VAL A 16 3.43 21.09 -4.24
CA VAL A 16 3.81 21.01 -5.66
C VAL A 16 2.76 21.77 -6.46
N VAL A 17 3.09 22.96 -6.92
CA VAL A 17 2.26 23.73 -7.84
C VAL A 17 2.62 23.30 -9.26
N CYS A 18 1.82 22.41 -9.85
CA CYS A 18 1.90 22.08 -11.27
C CYS A 18 0.91 22.95 -12.06
N ALA A 19 1.44 23.98 -12.76
CA ALA A 19 0.71 24.67 -13.82
C ALA A 19 0.91 23.89 -15.13
N GLY A 20 -0.02 23.06 -15.50
CA GLY A 20 0.01 22.28 -16.74
C GLY A 20 -1.01 22.79 -17.76
N VAL A 21 -0.53 23.15 -18.94
CA VAL A 21 -1.31 23.56 -20.11
C VAL A 21 -1.91 22.33 -20.77
N LEU A 22 -3.24 22.29 -20.88
CA LEU A 22 -3.98 21.26 -21.62
C LEU A 22 -3.80 21.45 -23.14
N VAL A 23 -3.32 20.42 -23.82
CA VAL A 23 -3.55 20.25 -25.26
C VAL A 23 -4.28 18.93 -25.45
N LEU A 24 -5.55 19.02 -25.85
CA LEU A 24 -6.39 17.88 -26.21
C LEU A 24 -6.11 17.49 -27.65
N THR A 25 -5.59 16.29 -27.88
CA THR A 25 -5.73 15.60 -29.18
C THR A 25 -6.15 14.15 -28.90
N GLY A 26 -7.39 13.86 -29.30
CA GLY A 26 -7.95 12.52 -29.20
C GLY A 26 -7.39 11.60 -30.28
N CYS A 27 -7.19 10.33 -29.91
CA CYS A 27 -7.19 9.20 -30.85
C CYS A 27 -7.77 7.98 -30.16
N SER A 28 -8.92 7.55 -30.66
CA SER A 28 -9.54 6.27 -30.35
C SER A 28 -8.71 5.11 -30.89
N ALA A 29 -8.42 4.10 -30.06
CA ALA A 29 -7.98 2.80 -30.54
C ALA A 29 -8.78 1.71 -29.82
N GLU A 30 -9.58 0.99 -30.61
CA GLU A 30 -10.36 -0.18 -30.18
C GLU A 30 -9.43 -1.34 -29.81
N ARG A 31 -9.70 -2.03 -28.71
CA ARG A 31 -9.09 -3.31 -28.35
C ARG A 31 -10.05 -4.45 -28.66
N PRO A 32 -9.58 -5.56 -29.27
CA PRO A 32 -10.42 -6.74 -29.48
C PRO A 32 -10.58 -7.55 -28.21
N ALA A 33 -11.83 -8.04 -28.01
CA ALA A 33 -12.22 -8.95 -26.94
C ALA A 33 -11.48 -10.30 -27.02
N LYS A 34 -11.04 -10.82 -25.88
CA LYS A 34 -10.59 -12.20 -25.72
C LYS A 34 -11.67 -13.03 -25.06
N GLU A 35 -11.97 -14.10 -25.72
CA GLU A 35 -12.92 -15.17 -25.48
C GLU A 35 -12.59 -15.96 -24.20
N SER A 36 -13.63 -16.24 -23.41
CA SER A 36 -13.57 -17.01 -22.17
C SER A 36 -13.55 -18.50 -22.46
N ALA A 37 -12.60 -19.25 -21.90
CA ALA A 37 -12.62 -20.70 -21.82
C ALA A 37 -12.90 -21.13 -20.37
N GLN A 38 -13.97 -21.92 -20.18
CA GLN A 38 -14.33 -22.61 -18.93
C GLN A 38 -13.37 -23.77 -18.66
N PRO A 39 -13.07 -24.09 -17.41
CA PRO A 39 -12.45 -25.37 -17.02
C PRO A 39 -13.53 -26.41 -16.67
N ALA A 40 -13.26 -27.63 -17.07
CA ALA A 40 -14.06 -28.82 -16.81
C ALA A 40 -13.87 -29.35 -15.39
N GLU A 41 -14.98 -29.87 -14.83
CA GLU A 41 -15.03 -30.69 -13.61
C GLU A 41 -14.25 -32.00 -13.77
N THR A 42 -13.59 -32.43 -12.71
CA THR A 42 -13.24 -33.85 -12.53
C THR A 42 -13.36 -34.25 -11.06
N GLU A 43 -14.02 -35.35 -10.89
CA GLU A 43 -14.58 -36.01 -9.70
C GLU A 43 -13.57 -36.49 -8.66
N GLN A 44 -14.06 -36.57 -7.38
CA GLN A 44 -13.49 -37.38 -6.28
C GLN A 44 -13.72 -38.89 -6.49
N PRO A 45 -12.95 -39.76 -5.79
CA PRO A 45 -13.54 -40.60 -4.76
C PRO A 45 -12.68 -40.83 -3.48
N ALA A 46 -13.29 -40.71 -2.36
CA ALA A 46 -13.70 -41.59 -1.27
C ALA A 46 -12.68 -42.54 -0.60
N GLU A 47 -12.64 -42.35 0.73
CA GLU A 47 -12.58 -43.29 1.86
C GLU A 47 -11.40 -44.25 2.08
N GLY A 48 -10.95 -44.22 3.36
CA GLY A 48 -10.19 -45.30 4.02
C GLY A 48 -9.95 -45.01 5.51
N LYS A 49 -10.64 -45.74 6.36
CA LYS A 49 -10.70 -45.70 7.83
C LYS A 49 -9.53 -46.42 8.54
N GLU A 50 -9.37 -46.05 9.84
CA GLU A 50 -8.95 -46.84 11.04
C GLU A 50 -7.42 -47.15 11.18
N ALA A 51 -6.81 -47.15 12.35
CA ALA A 51 -7.19 -47.38 13.75
C ALA A 51 -6.10 -46.94 14.75
N VAL A 52 -6.56 -46.54 15.91
CA VAL A 52 -6.12 -46.68 17.31
C VAL A 52 -4.77 -47.35 17.61
N GLY A 53 -3.96 -46.66 18.46
CA GLY A 53 -2.84 -47.25 19.20
C GLY A 53 -2.41 -46.36 20.37
N ASP A 54 -2.81 -46.73 21.57
CA ASP A 54 -2.56 -46.20 22.90
C ASP A 54 -1.11 -46.45 23.36
N SER A 55 -0.62 -45.58 24.25
CA SER A 55 0.21 -45.76 25.43
C SER A 55 1.64 -45.14 25.42
N GLY A 56 1.88 -44.40 26.51
CA GLY A 56 3.22 -44.29 27.13
C GLY A 56 3.65 -42.92 27.55
N ALA A 57 3.26 -42.51 28.78
CA ALA A 57 3.84 -41.35 29.46
C ALA A 57 5.33 -41.55 29.75
N ALA A 58 6.16 -40.59 29.30
CA ALA A 58 7.48 -40.37 29.84
C ALA A 58 7.72 -38.86 29.91
N GLY A 59 8.00 -38.34 31.13
CA GLY A 59 8.25 -36.95 31.41
C GLY A 59 9.42 -36.39 30.60
N THR A 60 9.15 -35.30 29.97
CA THR A 60 10.16 -34.49 29.28
C THR A 60 10.70 -33.47 30.28
N PRO A 61 12.02 -33.26 30.39
CA PRO A 61 12.56 -32.12 31.12
C PRO A 61 12.20 -30.85 30.38
N GLU A 62 11.63 -29.89 31.07
CA GLU A 62 11.42 -28.52 30.59
C GLU A 62 12.77 -27.94 30.15
N SER A 63 12.88 -27.69 28.84
CA SER A 63 14.02 -27.04 28.23
C SER A 63 13.81 -25.53 28.30
N GLU A 64 14.50 -24.87 29.22
CA GLU A 64 14.57 -23.40 29.33
C GLU A 64 15.33 -22.72 28.14
N ASN A 65 15.64 -23.46 27.06
CA ASN A 65 16.44 -22.97 25.94
C ASN A 65 15.63 -22.71 24.64
N GLY A 66 14.32 -22.71 24.72
CA GLY A 66 13.48 -22.56 23.49
C GLY A 66 13.40 -21.13 22.96
N GLU A 67 13.32 -20.16 23.86
CA GLU A 67 13.08 -18.75 23.47
C GLU A 67 14.34 -18.08 22.88
N ASP A 68 15.53 -18.28 23.47
CA ASP A 68 16.79 -17.70 22.99
C ASP A 68 17.21 -18.23 21.60
N PHE A 69 16.81 -19.45 21.25
CA PHE A 69 17.18 -20.06 19.96
C PHE A 69 16.30 -19.56 18.80
N ASP A 70 15.06 -19.22 19.09
CA ASP A 70 14.10 -18.69 18.12
C ASP A 70 14.44 -17.24 17.75
N GLU A 71 14.68 -16.40 18.73
CA GLU A 71 15.04 -14.97 18.55
C GLU A 71 16.36 -14.81 17.75
N SER A 72 17.36 -15.63 18.01
CA SER A 72 18.61 -15.63 17.25
C SER A 72 18.42 -16.07 15.80
N SER A 73 17.52 -17.01 15.55
CA SER A 73 17.20 -17.50 14.21
C SER A 73 16.44 -16.46 13.39
N GLN A 74 15.51 -15.76 14.01
CA GLN A 74 14.76 -14.67 13.40
C GLN A 74 15.68 -13.49 13.04
N ALA A 75 16.54 -13.06 13.97
CA ALA A 75 17.52 -12.00 13.71
C ALA A 75 18.46 -12.34 12.54
N LEU A 76 18.90 -13.60 12.42
CA LEU A 76 19.71 -14.05 11.31
C LEU A 76 18.94 -14.01 9.97
N LEU A 77 17.67 -14.45 9.98
CA LEU A 77 16.82 -14.39 8.81
C LEU A 77 16.59 -12.95 8.35
N GLN A 78 16.26 -12.04 9.25
CA GLN A 78 16.13 -10.61 8.95
C GLN A 78 17.41 -10.02 8.34
N ALA A 79 18.59 -10.35 8.89
CA ALA A 79 19.87 -9.91 8.33
C ALA A 79 20.09 -10.43 6.90
N GLN A 80 19.69 -11.66 6.61
CA GLN A 80 19.74 -12.23 5.26
C GLN A 80 18.76 -11.54 4.31
N VAL A 81 17.55 -11.26 4.77
CA VAL A 81 16.52 -10.55 3.97
C VAL A 81 16.99 -9.15 3.64
N ARG A 82 17.52 -8.39 4.60
CA ARG A 82 18.12 -7.06 4.34
C ARG A 82 19.26 -7.12 3.31
N HIS A 83 20.09 -8.17 3.34
CA HIS A 83 21.12 -8.36 2.32
C HIS A 83 20.51 -8.61 0.93
N ILE A 84 19.43 -9.39 0.84
CA ILE A 84 18.70 -9.60 -0.41
C ILE A 84 18.12 -8.26 -0.91
N TYR A 85 17.49 -7.47 -0.05
CA TYR A 85 16.95 -6.15 -0.39
C TYR A 85 18.03 -5.19 -0.90
N SER A 86 19.20 -5.17 -0.26
CA SER A 86 20.36 -4.39 -0.75
C SER A 86 20.77 -4.80 -2.17
N GLY A 87 20.79 -6.09 -2.47
CA GLY A 87 21.04 -6.62 -3.81
C GLY A 87 19.99 -6.20 -4.82
N VAL A 88 18.72 -6.25 -4.44
CA VAL A 88 17.57 -5.84 -5.29
C VAL A 88 17.62 -4.32 -5.57
N LEU A 89 17.83 -3.49 -4.56
CA LEU A 89 17.98 -2.03 -4.72
C LEU A 89 19.16 -1.69 -5.64
N SER A 90 20.28 -2.38 -5.49
CA SER A 90 21.44 -2.22 -6.38
C SER A 90 21.11 -2.58 -7.83
N GLN A 91 20.30 -3.63 -8.06
CA GLN A 91 19.84 -4.00 -9.39
C GLN A 91 18.85 -2.99 -9.96
N ILE A 92 17.92 -2.47 -9.15
CA ILE A 92 16.97 -1.42 -9.58
C ILE A 92 17.75 -0.19 -10.07
N VAL A 93 18.73 0.28 -9.30
CA VAL A 93 19.55 1.44 -9.68
C VAL A 93 20.37 1.16 -10.96
N ALA A 94 21.01 -0.01 -11.07
CA ALA A 94 21.86 -0.36 -12.21
C ALA A 94 21.07 -0.60 -13.49
N ALA A 95 19.96 -1.34 -13.41
CA ALA A 95 19.16 -1.77 -14.54
C ALA A 95 18.01 -0.82 -14.88
N ARG A 96 17.66 0.11 -13.98
CA ARG A 96 16.50 1.02 -14.08
C ARG A 96 15.19 0.27 -14.32
N ARG A 97 15.00 -0.83 -13.59
CA ARG A 97 13.82 -1.69 -13.67
C ARG A 97 13.60 -2.40 -12.34
N LEU A 98 12.34 -2.75 -12.07
CA LEU A 98 11.96 -3.57 -10.92
C LEU A 98 12.38 -5.04 -11.11
N PRO A 99 12.49 -5.83 -10.05
CA PRO A 99 12.79 -7.26 -10.14
C PRO A 99 11.70 -8.03 -10.93
N ASP A 100 10.48 -7.56 -10.90
CA ASP A 100 9.29 -8.21 -11.46
C ASP A 100 8.51 -7.33 -12.48
N GLY A 101 9.09 -6.20 -12.89
CA GLY A 101 8.42 -5.26 -13.80
C GLY A 101 9.35 -4.21 -14.38
N GLU A 102 8.74 -3.30 -15.13
CA GLU A 102 9.41 -2.16 -15.74
C GLU A 102 9.09 -0.88 -14.95
N LEU A 103 10.03 0.06 -14.88
CA LEU A 103 9.83 1.43 -14.42
C LEU A 103 9.59 2.36 -15.60
N ASP A 104 8.76 3.40 -15.43
CA ASP A 104 8.71 4.50 -16.39
C ASP A 104 9.96 5.38 -16.26
N THR A 105 10.97 5.09 -17.06
CA THR A 105 12.26 5.82 -17.07
C THR A 105 12.24 7.07 -17.95
N SER A 106 11.11 7.46 -18.52
CA SER A 106 11.01 8.56 -19.50
C SER A 106 11.55 9.89 -18.98
N GLN A 107 11.34 10.20 -17.69
CA GLN A 107 11.89 11.41 -17.06
C GLN A 107 13.40 11.31 -16.84
N LEU A 108 13.87 10.17 -16.34
CA LEU A 108 15.31 9.91 -16.16
C LEU A 108 16.07 9.96 -17.49
N ASP A 109 15.51 9.36 -18.54
CA ASP A 109 16.11 9.32 -19.88
C ASP A 109 16.12 10.69 -20.56
N ALA A 110 15.14 11.54 -20.23
CA ALA A 110 15.08 12.94 -20.63
C ALA A 110 15.98 13.86 -19.81
N GLY A 111 16.63 13.37 -18.74
CA GLY A 111 17.49 14.13 -17.86
C GLY A 111 16.75 14.98 -16.82
N PHE A 112 15.50 14.62 -16.52
CA PHE A 112 14.69 15.27 -15.48
C PHE A 112 14.78 14.46 -14.17
N GLY A 113 15.95 14.48 -13.51
CA GLY A 113 16.22 13.81 -12.26
C GLY A 113 17.17 12.62 -12.36
N GLU A 114 17.44 12.02 -11.23
CA GLU A 114 18.35 10.88 -11.07
C GLU A 114 17.68 9.77 -10.23
N MET A 115 18.20 8.54 -10.30
CA MET A 115 17.66 7.44 -9.49
C MET A 115 17.66 7.73 -7.98
N ARG A 116 18.65 8.46 -7.49
CA ARG A 116 18.76 8.87 -6.08
C ARG A 116 17.69 9.89 -5.62
N ASP A 117 16.93 10.46 -6.54
CA ASP A 117 15.78 11.31 -6.21
C ASP A 117 14.53 10.50 -5.86
N ASN A 118 14.58 9.18 -6.08
CA ASN A 118 13.61 8.22 -5.56
C ASN A 118 14.06 7.73 -4.19
N GLU A 119 13.15 7.12 -3.44
CA GLU A 119 13.37 6.73 -2.06
C GLU A 119 13.02 5.25 -1.84
N PHE A 120 13.54 4.69 -0.77
CA PHE A 120 13.15 3.39 -0.27
C PHE A 120 13.12 3.38 1.26
N ALA A 121 12.44 2.40 1.84
CA ALA A 121 12.50 2.09 3.26
C ALA A 121 12.51 0.58 3.48
N ILE A 122 12.99 0.14 4.64
CA ILE A 122 12.90 -1.25 5.09
C ILE A 122 12.41 -1.21 6.52
N THR A 123 11.22 -1.77 6.74
CA THR A 123 10.57 -1.80 8.06
C THR A 123 9.44 -2.83 8.05
N ASP A 124 9.15 -3.41 9.20
CA ASP A 124 7.98 -4.26 9.43
C ASP A 124 6.74 -3.33 9.49
N ILE A 125 5.90 -3.37 8.46
CA ILE A 125 4.72 -2.49 8.32
C ILE A 125 3.40 -3.22 8.59
N ASP A 126 3.41 -4.53 8.68
CA ASP A 126 2.21 -5.34 8.89
C ASP A 126 2.21 -6.08 10.23
N GLY A 127 3.34 -6.04 10.96
CA GLY A 127 3.49 -6.60 12.30
C GLY A 127 3.68 -8.11 12.32
N ASP A 128 4.10 -8.72 11.21
CA ASP A 128 4.33 -10.17 11.11
C ASP A 128 5.72 -10.57 11.65
N GLY A 129 6.60 -9.60 11.90
CA GLY A 129 7.95 -9.75 12.42
C GLY A 129 9.01 -9.89 11.32
N MET A 130 8.65 -9.79 10.06
CA MET A 130 9.56 -9.63 8.92
C MET A 130 9.50 -8.17 8.44
N GLU A 131 10.58 -7.69 7.85
CA GLU A 131 10.61 -6.33 7.30
C GLU A 131 10.31 -6.36 5.81
N GLU A 132 9.49 -5.42 5.34
CA GLU A 132 9.19 -5.19 3.94
C GLU A 132 10.17 -4.20 3.34
N LEU A 133 10.41 -4.35 2.04
CA LEU A 133 11.08 -3.36 1.20
C LEU A 133 10.03 -2.46 0.53
N ILE A 134 10.01 -1.19 0.90
CA ILE A 134 9.17 -0.17 0.30
C ILE A 134 10.00 0.60 -0.73
N VAL A 135 9.58 0.58 -2.00
CA VAL A 135 10.23 1.31 -3.10
C VAL A 135 9.32 2.45 -3.53
N CYS A 136 9.72 3.70 -3.28
CA CYS A 136 9.00 4.90 -3.68
C CYS A 136 9.59 5.47 -4.96
N TYR A 137 8.99 5.16 -6.10
CA TYR A 137 9.42 5.66 -7.39
C TYR A 137 8.55 6.84 -7.84
N SER A 138 9.07 8.04 -7.67
CA SER A 138 8.37 9.31 -7.97
C SER A 138 8.97 10.08 -9.14
N ASN A 139 10.13 9.66 -9.66
CA ASN A 139 10.81 10.32 -10.76
C ASN A 139 10.32 9.81 -12.12
N ALA A 140 9.02 9.90 -12.33
CA ALA A 140 8.30 9.49 -13.52
C ALA A 140 7.21 10.52 -13.86
N ASN A 141 6.55 10.35 -15.00
CA ASN A 141 5.26 11.00 -15.21
C ASN A 141 4.25 10.48 -14.18
N MET A 142 3.25 11.28 -13.82
CA MET A 142 2.29 10.92 -12.76
C MET A 142 1.68 9.51 -12.91
N ALA A 143 1.43 9.07 -14.13
CA ALA A 143 0.89 7.73 -14.42
C ALA A 143 1.92 6.58 -14.25
N GLY A 144 3.19 6.91 -14.11
CA GLY A 144 4.29 5.96 -13.88
C GLY A 144 4.92 6.11 -12.49
N MET A 145 4.39 7.01 -11.65
CA MET A 145 4.80 7.09 -10.24
C MET A 145 4.15 5.97 -9.46
N GLU A 146 4.93 5.25 -8.68
CA GLU A 146 4.45 4.12 -7.88
C GLU A 146 5.23 3.95 -6.59
N THR A 147 4.54 3.55 -5.54
CA THR A 147 5.13 2.96 -4.33
C THR A 147 4.78 1.49 -4.32
N ILE A 148 5.80 0.65 -4.17
CA ILE A 148 5.68 -0.80 -4.19
C ILE A 148 6.14 -1.32 -2.84
N VAL A 149 5.34 -2.20 -2.26
CA VAL A 149 5.69 -2.98 -1.07
C VAL A 149 6.07 -4.39 -1.51
N TYR A 150 7.25 -4.84 -1.11
CA TYR A 150 7.75 -6.19 -1.32
C TYR A 150 8.03 -6.85 0.02
N GLY A 151 7.40 -7.98 0.28
CA GLY A 151 7.82 -8.93 1.30
C GLY A 151 8.80 -9.97 0.74
N TYR A 152 9.42 -10.74 1.62
CA TYR A 152 10.27 -11.87 1.27
C TYR A 152 9.60 -13.17 1.67
N ASP A 153 9.29 -14.02 0.69
CA ASP A 153 8.80 -15.37 0.94
C ASP A 153 9.98 -16.33 1.18
N PRO A 154 10.26 -16.74 2.43
CA PRO A 154 11.37 -17.62 2.74
C PRO A 154 11.17 -19.05 2.22
N ALA A 155 9.93 -19.48 1.98
CA ALA A 155 9.63 -20.80 1.44
C ALA A 155 9.93 -20.88 -0.06
N ALA A 156 9.62 -19.82 -0.80
CA ALA A 156 9.93 -19.69 -2.21
C ALA A 156 11.34 -19.13 -2.48
N GLY A 157 11.95 -18.48 -1.50
CA GLY A 157 13.25 -17.84 -1.63
C GLY A 157 13.27 -16.64 -2.57
N GLN A 158 12.18 -15.89 -2.64
CA GLN A 158 12.00 -14.79 -3.59
C GLN A 158 11.18 -13.64 -2.99
N LEU A 159 11.32 -12.46 -3.61
CA LEU A 159 10.45 -11.33 -3.28
C LEU A 159 9.04 -11.57 -3.80
N LYS A 160 8.09 -11.13 -3.03
CA LYS A 160 6.67 -11.10 -3.34
C LYS A 160 6.19 -9.65 -3.32
N ARG A 161 5.53 -9.23 -4.38
CA ARG A 161 4.87 -7.92 -4.41
C ARG A 161 3.55 -8.01 -3.65
N GLU A 162 3.40 -7.22 -2.61
CA GLU A 162 2.22 -7.21 -1.73
C GLU A 162 1.27 -6.07 -2.06
N LEU A 163 1.82 -4.91 -2.45
CA LEU A 163 1.04 -3.74 -2.85
C LEU A 163 1.77 -2.94 -3.92
N THR A 164 1.00 -2.28 -4.78
CA THR A 164 1.47 -1.21 -5.68
C THR A 164 0.41 -0.13 -5.76
N GLU A 165 0.81 1.10 -5.40
CA GLU A 165 -0.07 2.25 -5.40
C GLU A 165 0.66 3.55 -5.77
N PHE A 166 -0.08 4.62 -6.02
CA PHE A 166 0.47 5.96 -6.19
C PHE A 166 1.27 6.39 -4.94
N PRO A 167 2.39 7.15 -5.06
CA PRO A 167 3.26 7.51 -3.93
C PRO A 167 2.65 8.50 -2.94
N ALA A 168 1.52 8.16 -2.35
CA ALA A 168 0.83 8.92 -1.32
C ALA A 168 0.23 7.93 -0.32
N LEU A 169 1.10 7.15 0.32
CA LEU A 169 0.73 6.12 1.29
C LEU A 169 0.92 6.61 2.72
N THR A 170 0.00 6.22 3.59
CA THR A 170 0.13 6.30 5.04
C THR A 170 -0.05 4.90 5.60
N PHE A 171 0.88 4.48 6.44
CA PHE A 171 0.90 3.15 7.07
C PHE A 171 0.41 3.27 8.50
N TYR A 172 -0.33 2.27 8.99
CA TYR A 172 -0.88 2.22 10.34
C TYR A 172 -0.52 0.89 11.02
N ASP A 173 -0.33 0.94 12.34
CA ASP A 173 0.10 -0.19 13.18
C ASP A 173 -0.93 -1.32 13.31
N ASN A 174 -2.14 -1.12 12.81
CA ASN A 174 -3.18 -2.14 12.70
C ASN A 174 -3.17 -2.90 11.36
N GLY A 175 -2.11 -2.76 10.56
CA GLY A 175 -1.96 -3.40 9.25
C GLY A 175 -2.81 -2.77 8.15
N ILE A 176 -3.25 -1.52 8.35
CA ILE A 176 -3.94 -0.75 7.29
C ILE A 176 -2.95 0.17 6.58
N ILE A 177 -3.08 0.23 5.26
CA ILE A 177 -2.45 1.23 4.41
C ILE A 177 -3.55 2.10 3.79
N ARG A 178 -3.43 3.43 3.96
CA ARG A 178 -4.24 4.41 3.25
C ARG A 178 -3.47 4.91 2.05
N ALA A 179 -4.03 4.71 0.85
CA ALA A 179 -3.49 5.18 -0.42
C ALA A 179 -4.35 6.32 -0.96
N GLU A 180 -3.80 7.53 -1.00
CA GLU A 180 -4.50 8.69 -1.56
C GLU A 180 -4.50 8.61 -3.10
N ALA A 181 -5.61 9.01 -3.71
CA ALA A 181 -5.73 9.06 -5.17
C ALA A 181 -4.77 10.11 -5.75
N SER A 182 -4.27 9.86 -6.97
CA SER A 182 -3.40 10.81 -7.69
C SER A 182 -4.11 12.11 -8.08
N HIS A 183 -5.44 12.14 -8.04
CA HIS A 183 -6.27 13.28 -8.44
C HIS A 183 -7.44 13.50 -7.50
N ASN A 184 -7.75 14.78 -7.31
CA ASN A 184 -8.91 15.24 -6.56
C ASN A 184 -9.80 16.13 -7.48
N HIS A 185 -10.78 15.51 -8.14
CA HIS A 185 -11.58 16.20 -9.17
C HIS A 185 -12.84 16.92 -8.63
N THR A 186 -13.52 16.32 -7.65
CA THR A 186 -14.84 16.80 -7.20
C THR A 186 -14.94 16.98 -5.70
N SER A 187 -13.87 16.69 -4.98
CA SER A 187 -13.91 16.51 -3.52
C SER A 187 -13.52 17.77 -2.72
N GLY A 188 -13.06 18.82 -3.36
CA GLY A 188 -12.65 20.03 -2.65
C GLY A 188 -11.41 19.82 -1.77
N GLU A 189 -11.52 20.04 -0.47
CA GLU A 189 -10.44 19.83 0.48
C GLU A 189 -10.26 18.35 0.87
N PHE A 190 -11.29 17.54 0.69
CA PHE A 190 -11.22 16.10 0.92
C PHE A 190 -10.41 15.44 -0.19
N TRP A 191 -9.47 14.55 0.16
CA TRP A 191 -8.71 13.80 -0.82
C TRP A 191 -9.22 12.35 -0.88
N PRO A 192 -9.70 11.85 -2.06
CA PRO A 192 -10.15 10.48 -2.19
C PRO A 192 -9.03 9.49 -1.87
N PHE A 193 -9.38 8.37 -1.23
CA PHE A 193 -8.40 7.35 -0.85
C PHE A 193 -8.98 5.93 -0.87
N THR A 194 -8.08 4.97 -0.98
CA THR A 194 -8.35 3.54 -0.78
C THR A 194 -7.71 3.10 0.53
N LEU A 195 -8.39 2.25 1.29
CA LEU A 195 -7.84 1.53 2.43
C LEU A 195 -7.54 0.09 2.02
N TYR A 196 -6.34 -0.35 2.33
CA TYR A 196 -5.88 -1.73 2.19
C TYR A 196 -5.68 -2.32 3.57
N GLN A 197 -6.06 -3.59 3.75
CA GLN A 197 -5.84 -4.34 4.99
C GLN A 197 -4.93 -5.52 4.70
N TYR A 198 -3.90 -5.69 5.52
CA TYR A 198 -3.04 -6.87 5.47
C TYR A 198 -3.80 -8.16 5.77
N GLN A 199 -3.49 -9.21 5.04
CA GLN A 199 -4.06 -10.55 5.16
C GLN A 199 -2.94 -11.55 5.39
N ALA A 200 -2.73 -11.96 6.63
CA ALA A 200 -1.66 -12.88 7.01
C ALA A 200 -1.72 -14.24 6.30
N ASP A 201 -2.93 -14.75 5.98
CA ASP A 201 -3.08 -16.03 5.29
C ASP A 201 -2.51 -16.02 3.86
N SER A 202 -2.55 -14.89 3.20
CA SER A 202 -2.05 -14.69 1.83
C SER A 202 -0.79 -13.83 1.78
N ASP A 203 -0.36 -13.29 2.93
CA ASP A 203 0.79 -12.42 3.05
C ASP A 203 0.74 -11.31 1.97
N THR A 204 -0.34 -10.51 2.01
CA THR A 204 -0.58 -9.44 1.03
C THR A 204 -1.64 -8.47 1.52
N TYR A 205 -1.70 -7.31 0.90
CA TYR A 205 -2.73 -6.30 1.15
C TYR A 205 -3.92 -6.49 0.22
N VAL A 206 -5.12 -6.46 0.78
CA VAL A 206 -6.37 -6.45 0.01
C VAL A 206 -7.17 -5.20 0.29
N GLN A 207 -7.86 -4.68 -0.71
CA GLN A 207 -8.68 -3.50 -0.55
C GLN A 207 -9.80 -3.75 0.47
N ALA A 208 -9.80 -2.97 1.54
CA ALA A 208 -10.83 -2.95 2.57
C ALA A 208 -11.95 -1.97 2.24
N GLY A 209 -11.64 -0.89 1.51
CA GLY A 209 -12.63 0.08 1.07
C GLY A 209 -12.04 1.24 0.30
N TYR A 210 -12.92 2.03 -0.29
CA TYR A 210 -12.60 3.26 -1.00
C TYR A 210 -13.53 4.38 -0.52
N VAL A 211 -13.02 5.61 -0.47
CA VAL A 211 -13.81 6.82 -0.21
C VAL A 211 -13.47 7.91 -1.21
N GLY A 212 -14.51 8.46 -1.80
CA GLY A 212 -14.46 9.71 -2.55
C GLY A 212 -15.59 10.62 -2.15
N THR A 213 -15.55 11.90 -2.51
CA THR A 213 -16.62 12.84 -2.21
C THR A 213 -17.07 13.59 -3.46
N TRP A 214 -18.31 14.00 -3.46
CA TRP A 214 -18.85 14.98 -4.37
C TRP A 214 -19.22 16.25 -3.58
N ASN A 215 -18.44 17.31 -3.79
CA ASN A 215 -18.69 18.60 -3.19
C ASN A 215 -19.42 19.51 -4.19
N LYS A 216 -20.65 19.88 -3.88
CA LYS A 216 -21.52 20.72 -4.70
C LYS A 216 -20.89 22.08 -5.04
N ASN A 217 -20.09 22.64 -4.11
CA ASN A 217 -19.45 23.94 -4.31
C ASN A 217 -18.28 23.87 -5.32
N ILE A 218 -17.76 22.67 -5.58
CA ILE A 218 -16.70 22.42 -6.56
C ILE A 218 -17.30 22.01 -7.90
N ALA A 219 -18.31 21.13 -7.86
CA ALA A 219 -18.97 20.61 -9.05
C ALA A 219 -20.48 20.52 -8.81
N GLU A 220 -21.26 21.48 -9.32
CA GLU A 220 -22.71 21.42 -9.25
C GLU A 220 -23.30 20.21 -9.97
N ARG A 221 -22.52 19.65 -10.92
CA ARG A 221 -22.90 18.47 -11.72
C ARG A 221 -21.74 17.49 -11.83
N MET A 222 -22.08 16.21 -11.75
CA MET A 222 -21.15 15.11 -12.00
C MET A 222 -21.74 14.21 -13.10
N ASN A 223 -20.97 13.94 -14.17
CA ASN A 223 -21.42 13.14 -15.31
C ASN A 223 -22.78 13.59 -15.91
N GLY A 224 -23.04 14.91 -15.86
CA GLY A 224 -24.27 15.52 -16.38
C GLY A 224 -25.48 15.47 -15.43
N GLN A 225 -25.38 14.81 -14.29
CA GLN A 225 -26.40 14.79 -13.23
C GLN A 225 -26.18 15.95 -12.27
N GLU A 226 -27.27 16.53 -11.75
CA GLU A 226 -27.23 17.57 -10.73
C GLU A 226 -26.99 16.93 -9.36
N PHE A 227 -26.39 17.70 -8.44
CA PHE A 227 -26.19 17.28 -7.07
C PHE A 227 -27.54 16.92 -6.42
N PRO A 228 -27.70 15.75 -5.81
CA PRO A 228 -28.98 15.32 -5.24
C PRO A 228 -29.18 15.91 -3.84
N ASP A 229 -29.68 17.16 -3.77
CA ASP A 229 -29.91 17.92 -2.53
C ASP A 229 -30.72 17.14 -1.48
N GLU A 230 -31.59 16.25 -1.92
CA GLU A 230 -32.41 15.42 -1.05
C GLU A 230 -31.64 14.35 -0.25
N LEU A 231 -30.42 14.04 -0.67
CA LEU A 231 -29.53 13.09 0.03
C LEU A 231 -28.59 13.81 1.01
N ASP A 232 -28.37 15.11 0.83
CA ASP A 232 -27.56 15.97 1.68
C ASP A 232 -28.35 16.35 2.94
N SER A 233 -28.40 15.45 3.92
CA SER A 233 -29.24 15.59 5.10
C SER A 233 -28.70 16.55 6.16
N ASP A 234 -27.38 16.78 6.17
CA ASP A 234 -26.69 17.73 7.05
C ASP A 234 -26.55 19.13 6.42
N GLY A 235 -26.72 19.24 5.10
CA GLY A 235 -26.78 20.49 4.36
C GLY A 235 -25.43 21.17 4.15
N ASP A 236 -24.33 20.40 4.23
CA ASP A 236 -22.97 20.90 4.03
C ASP A 236 -22.56 20.96 2.55
N GLY A 237 -23.35 20.34 1.67
CA GLY A 237 -23.11 20.27 0.23
C GLY A 237 -22.08 19.21 -0.16
N VAL A 238 -21.84 18.20 0.67
CA VAL A 238 -20.88 17.11 0.43
C VAL A 238 -21.56 15.75 0.56
N LEU A 239 -21.42 14.91 -0.44
CA LEU A 239 -21.83 13.52 -0.38
C LEU A 239 -20.63 12.60 -0.55
N TYR A 240 -20.60 11.53 0.23
CA TYR A 240 -19.55 10.53 0.22
C TYR A 240 -19.97 9.31 -0.60
N ASN A 241 -19.03 8.82 -1.41
CA ASN A 241 -19.05 7.48 -1.99
C ASN A 241 -18.19 6.57 -1.11
N ILE A 242 -18.83 5.67 -0.36
CA ILE A 242 -18.16 4.70 0.51
C ILE A 242 -18.33 3.33 -0.10
N GLN A 243 -17.23 2.77 -0.61
CA GLN A 243 -17.18 1.40 -1.11
C GLN A 243 -16.56 0.49 -0.06
N LYS A 244 -17.17 -0.65 0.19
CA LYS A 244 -16.71 -1.63 1.18
C LYS A 244 -16.19 -2.86 0.45
N GLY A 245 -14.90 -3.20 0.67
CA GLY A 245 -14.25 -4.33 0.02
C GLY A 245 -13.59 -3.98 -1.31
N ALA A 246 -13.34 -5.00 -2.14
CA ALA A 246 -12.44 -4.91 -3.28
C ALA A 246 -13.03 -4.25 -4.54
N GLU A 247 -14.35 -4.12 -4.63
CA GLU A 247 -14.99 -3.51 -5.81
C GLU A 247 -15.11 -2.00 -5.61
N THR A 248 -14.57 -1.24 -6.54
CA THR A 248 -14.69 0.23 -6.56
C THR A 248 -15.60 0.65 -7.71
N SER A 249 -16.62 1.47 -7.39
CA SER A 249 -17.54 2.05 -8.34
C SER A 249 -17.48 3.58 -8.26
N TYR A 250 -17.57 4.22 -9.42
CA TYR A 250 -17.55 5.70 -9.56
C TYR A 250 -18.86 6.23 -10.17
N GLU A 251 -19.92 5.47 -10.04
CA GLU A 251 -21.24 5.92 -10.50
C GLU A 251 -21.76 7.06 -9.62
N VAL A 252 -22.48 8.00 -10.23
CA VAL A 252 -23.04 9.14 -9.51
C VAL A 252 -23.96 8.72 -8.37
N SER A 253 -24.69 7.62 -8.54
CA SER A 253 -25.58 7.03 -7.52
C SER A 253 -24.87 6.46 -6.29
N ASP A 254 -23.55 6.33 -6.33
CA ASP A 254 -22.75 5.84 -5.18
C ASP A 254 -22.47 6.95 -4.17
N TYR A 255 -22.59 8.21 -4.57
CA TYR A 255 -22.46 9.39 -3.72
C TYR A 255 -23.79 9.63 -2.99
N LYS A 256 -23.93 9.05 -1.79
CA LYS A 256 -25.20 9.01 -1.05
C LYS A 256 -25.07 9.04 0.47
N TYR A 257 -23.87 9.03 0.98
CA TYR A 257 -23.61 9.05 2.43
C TYR A 257 -23.24 10.47 2.86
N ASN A 258 -23.58 10.82 4.10
CA ASN A 258 -23.19 12.08 4.73
C ASN A 258 -21.97 11.88 5.62
N GLU A 259 -21.42 12.98 6.17
CA GLU A 259 -20.20 12.96 6.99
C GLU A 259 -20.29 11.97 8.17
N ALA A 260 -21.40 11.95 8.91
CA ALA A 260 -21.58 11.07 10.07
C ALA A 260 -21.52 9.56 9.72
N GLU A 261 -21.97 9.18 8.51
CA GLU A 261 -21.90 7.79 8.02
C GLU A 261 -20.48 7.46 7.58
N TYR A 262 -19.78 8.42 6.96
CA TYR A 262 -18.37 8.31 6.62
C TYR A 262 -17.53 8.14 7.90
N GLU A 263 -17.68 9.01 8.88
CA GLU A 263 -16.95 8.95 10.15
C GLU A 263 -17.19 7.61 10.88
N THR A 264 -18.45 7.15 10.91
CA THR A 264 -18.77 5.85 11.54
C THR A 264 -18.06 4.70 10.84
N TRP A 265 -18.05 4.68 9.50
CA TRP A 265 -17.38 3.64 8.73
C TRP A 265 -15.87 3.72 8.90
N TYR A 266 -15.29 4.93 8.79
CA TYR A 266 -13.86 5.15 8.91
C TYR A 266 -13.35 4.71 10.29
N GLN A 267 -14.00 5.14 11.35
CA GLN A 267 -13.65 4.75 12.72
C GLN A 267 -13.77 3.23 12.94
N SER A 268 -14.69 2.54 12.29
CA SER A 268 -14.79 1.09 12.42
C SER A 268 -13.55 0.32 11.94
N LEU A 269 -12.73 0.95 11.09
CA LEU A 269 -11.47 0.39 10.57
C LEU A 269 -10.24 0.96 11.28
N MET A 270 -10.31 2.22 11.72
CA MET A 270 -9.17 3.00 12.19
C MET A 270 -9.16 3.24 13.69
N GLU A 271 -10.16 2.71 14.46
CA GLU A 271 -10.21 2.94 15.91
C GLU A 271 -8.97 2.36 16.60
N GLY A 272 -8.21 3.26 17.25
CA GLY A 272 -7.00 2.91 17.99
C GLY A 272 -5.75 2.68 17.11
N ALA A 273 -5.84 2.90 15.80
CA ALA A 273 -4.68 2.81 14.90
C ALA A 273 -3.81 4.06 14.99
N ASP A 274 -2.53 3.88 15.22
CA ASP A 274 -1.52 4.94 15.16
C ASP A 274 -0.75 4.89 13.84
N GLU A 275 -0.40 6.08 13.30
CA GLU A 275 0.40 6.20 12.09
C GLU A 275 1.83 5.70 12.34
N VAL A 276 2.30 4.79 11.50
CA VAL A 276 3.68 4.31 11.50
C VAL A 276 4.55 5.29 10.72
N VAL A 277 5.56 5.84 11.38
CA VAL A 277 6.53 6.75 10.75
C VAL A 277 7.56 5.93 10.00
N ILE A 278 7.62 6.12 8.67
CA ILE A 278 8.56 5.45 7.80
C ILE A 278 9.76 6.35 7.54
N ASP A 279 10.97 5.88 7.87
CA ASP A 279 12.23 6.55 7.59
C ASP A 279 12.71 6.20 6.18
N HIS A 280 12.48 7.10 5.23
CA HIS A 280 12.88 6.93 3.84
C HIS A 280 14.35 7.33 3.61
N LEU A 281 15.05 6.55 2.80
CA LEU A 281 16.42 6.77 2.38
C LEU A 281 16.49 6.98 0.86
N PRO A 282 17.42 7.80 0.35
CA PRO A 282 17.60 7.98 -1.08
C PRO A 282 18.06 6.69 -1.77
N MET A 283 17.56 6.46 -2.99
CA MET A 283 17.87 5.26 -3.79
C MET A 283 19.24 5.35 -4.43
N GLU A 284 20.30 5.24 -3.62
CA GLU A 284 21.69 5.28 -4.03
C GLU A 284 22.55 4.23 -3.32
N TYR A 285 23.68 3.85 -3.94
CA TYR A 285 24.56 2.79 -3.42
C TYR A 285 25.10 3.03 -2.01
N GLY A 286 25.30 4.31 -1.61
CA GLY A 286 25.74 4.66 -0.26
C GLY A 286 24.72 4.23 0.81
N SER A 287 23.42 4.41 0.53
CA SER A 287 22.33 4.02 1.43
C SER A 287 22.18 2.51 1.57
N PHE A 288 22.55 1.73 0.53
CA PHE A 288 22.43 0.26 0.55
C PHE A 288 23.54 -0.42 1.36
N ALA A 289 24.72 0.21 1.46
CA ALA A 289 25.87 -0.34 2.18
C ALA A 289 25.57 -0.54 3.67
N ASP A 290 24.74 0.34 4.26
CA ASP A 290 24.40 0.30 5.68
C ASP A 290 23.36 -0.77 6.02
N LEU A 291 22.71 -1.37 5.01
CA LEU A 291 21.71 -2.44 5.19
C LEU A 291 22.38 -3.81 5.46
N THR A 292 23.64 -3.95 5.13
CA THR A 292 24.35 -5.22 5.27
C THR A 292 25.15 -5.21 6.58
N PRO A 293 24.87 -6.12 7.53
CA PRO A 293 25.68 -6.25 8.73
C PRO A 293 27.15 -6.54 8.36
N ALA A 294 28.08 -5.92 9.07
CA ALA A 294 29.52 -6.05 8.81
C ALA A 294 30.10 -7.49 9.01
N TYR A 295 29.23 -8.47 9.26
CA TYR A 295 29.60 -9.82 9.68
C TYR A 295 28.98 -10.97 8.85
N LEU A 296 28.46 -10.69 7.65
CA LEU A 296 28.06 -11.72 6.70
C LEU A 296 29.14 -11.99 5.67
#